data_afd965e778cc062cf8d8be7e1221d952
#
_entry.id   afd965e778cc062cf8d8be7e1221d952
#
_cell.length_a   1.000
_cell.length_b   1.000
_cell.length_c   1.000
_cell.angle_alpha   90.00
_cell.angle_beta   90.00
_cell.angle_gamma   90.00
#
_symmetry.space_group_name_H-M   'P 1'
#
loop_
_entity.id
_entity.type
_entity.pdbx_description
1 polymer ?
#
loop_
_entity_poly.entity_id
_entity_poly.type
_entity_poly.pdbx_seq_one_letter_code
_entity_poly.pdbx_strand_id
1 'polypeptide(L)'
;MTARGAIFFDLDGTLFDTRADLAATVNHTRRDLGLADLPADEVIVHVGRGARYLLEHAIAETDRPYDDLWRIFIGHYAEHCCEKLAPYPGVLETLDALAAAGWRLGVNTNKPNFAVKLILAKFGLERIFGAAVVAGGDGVPLKPDPASIRECAARLGGWRLSARDWMVGDSWTDMRCAEAAGVNGAFCEFGFGRLDDAPCSARLACFGDLAAAVGEGKVNQVEGAQ
;
A
#
# COMPACT_ATOMS: atom_id res chain seq x y z
N MET A 1 28.07 -2.39 -8.48
CA MET A 1 27.23 -1.39 -9.17
C MET A 1 26.58 -0.51 -8.11
N THR A 2 26.59 0.81 -8.29
CA THR A 2 25.86 1.74 -7.42
C THR A 2 24.35 1.59 -7.67
N ALA A 3 23.53 1.49 -6.61
CA ALA A 3 22.08 1.41 -6.74
C ALA A 3 21.51 2.66 -7.43
N ARG A 4 20.51 2.49 -8.29
CA ARG A 4 19.86 3.60 -9.02
C ARG A 4 19.06 4.51 -8.09
N GLY A 5 18.41 3.93 -7.07
CA GLY A 5 17.54 4.55 -6.11
C GLY A 5 16.74 3.48 -5.36
N ALA A 6 15.77 3.90 -4.55
CA ALA A 6 14.82 3.03 -3.90
C ALA A 6 13.40 3.32 -4.36
N ILE A 7 12.58 2.27 -4.45
CA ILE A 7 11.14 2.37 -4.76
C ILE A 7 10.39 1.65 -3.66
N PHE A 8 9.46 2.35 -3.04
CA PHE A 8 8.60 1.84 -1.98
C PHE A 8 7.19 1.71 -2.52
N PHE A 9 6.56 0.58 -2.27
CA PHE A 9 5.23 0.26 -2.80
C PHE A 9 4.20 0.17 -1.69
N ASP A 10 3.03 0.74 -1.90
CA ASP A 10 1.85 0.28 -1.19
C ASP A 10 1.44 -1.12 -1.70
N LEU A 11 0.50 -1.75 -1.03
CA LEU A 11 0.06 -3.10 -1.36
C LEU A 11 -1.37 -3.10 -1.92
N ASP A 12 -2.34 -2.63 -1.12
CA ASP A 12 -3.76 -2.64 -1.48
C ASP A 12 -4.02 -1.59 -2.57
N GLY A 13 -4.57 -1.99 -3.73
CA GLY A 13 -4.80 -1.07 -4.85
C GLY A 13 -3.54 -0.70 -5.67
N THR A 14 -2.38 -1.19 -5.28
CA THR A 14 -1.10 -0.89 -5.93
C THR A 14 -0.44 -2.14 -6.50
N LEU A 15 -0.03 -3.07 -5.64
CA LEU A 15 0.52 -4.35 -6.07
C LEU A 15 -0.60 -5.38 -6.30
N PHE A 16 -1.66 -5.33 -5.50
CA PHE A 16 -2.73 -6.34 -5.51
C PHE A 16 -4.11 -5.70 -5.50
N ASP A 17 -5.02 -6.32 -6.25
CA ASP A 17 -6.45 -6.08 -6.08
C ASP A 17 -6.96 -6.92 -4.89
N THR A 18 -7.14 -6.28 -3.76
CA THR A 18 -7.55 -6.90 -2.49
C THR A 18 -9.02 -6.66 -2.15
N ARG A 19 -9.78 -6.00 -3.04
CA ARG A 19 -11.16 -5.57 -2.77
C ARG A 19 -12.07 -6.71 -2.35
N ALA A 20 -12.03 -7.82 -3.08
CA ALA A 20 -12.93 -8.94 -2.85
C ALA A 20 -12.70 -9.61 -1.48
N ASP A 21 -11.43 -9.79 -1.08
CA ASP A 21 -11.09 -10.44 0.19
C ASP A 21 -11.35 -9.51 1.38
N LEU A 22 -11.08 -8.20 1.23
CA LEU A 22 -11.38 -7.20 2.27
C LEU A 22 -12.89 -7.07 2.51
N ALA A 23 -13.69 -6.94 1.45
CA ALA A 23 -15.14 -6.85 1.57
C ALA A 23 -15.74 -8.12 2.18
N ALA A 24 -15.26 -9.30 1.77
CA ALA A 24 -15.69 -10.57 2.34
C ALA A 24 -15.35 -10.66 3.83
N THR A 25 -14.14 -10.29 4.23
CA THR A 25 -13.70 -10.31 5.63
C THR A 25 -14.53 -9.38 6.51
N VAL A 26 -14.79 -8.16 6.05
CA VAL A 26 -15.67 -7.22 6.77
C VAL A 26 -17.07 -7.81 6.91
N ASN A 27 -17.62 -8.40 5.87
CA ASN A 27 -18.96 -9.00 5.91
C ASN A 27 -19.04 -10.25 6.78
N HIS A 28 -17.99 -11.07 6.85
CA HIS A 28 -17.92 -12.17 7.83
C HIS A 28 -17.94 -11.60 9.27
N THR A 29 -17.15 -10.56 9.54
CA THR A 29 -17.16 -9.89 10.84
C THR A 29 -18.53 -9.31 11.18
N ARG A 30 -19.21 -8.66 10.22
CA ARG A 30 -20.55 -8.10 10.37
C ARG A 30 -21.59 -9.18 10.72
N ARG A 31 -21.55 -10.33 10.03
CA ARG A 31 -22.45 -11.47 10.30
C ARG A 31 -22.28 -12.02 11.70
N ASP A 32 -21.05 -12.15 12.21
CA ASP A 32 -20.77 -12.59 13.58
C ASP A 32 -21.32 -11.61 14.63
N LEU A 33 -21.52 -10.35 14.23
CA LEU A 33 -22.12 -9.30 15.05
C LEU A 33 -23.64 -9.18 14.87
N GLY A 34 -24.24 -10.01 14.00
CA GLY A 34 -25.67 -9.93 13.67
C GLY A 34 -26.05 -8.75 12.78
N LEU A 35 -25.07 -8.15 12.10
CA LEU A 35 -25.28 -7.02 11.17
C LEU A 35 -25.48 -7.52 9.74
N ALA A 36 -26.21 -6.74 8.94
CA ALA A 36 -26.37 -7.02 7.51
C ALA A 36 -25.05 -6.81 6.74
N ASP A 37 -24.87 -7.53 5.62
CA ASP A 37 -23.75 -7.32 4.72
C ASP A 37 -23.78 -5.91 4.13
N LEU A 38 -22.60 -5.35 3.89
CA LEU A 38 -22.40 -4.13 3.10
C LEU A 38 -22.03 -4.47 1.65
N PRO A 39 -22.46 -3.68 0.68
CA PRO A 39 -21.91 -3.69 -0.67
C PRO A 39 -20.38 -3.49 -0.62
N ALA A 40 -19.65 -4.15 -1.53
CA ALA A 40 -18.17 -4.06 -1.54
C ALA A 40 -17.69 -2.60 -1.66
N ASP A 41 -18.34 -1.80 -2.48
CA ASP A 41 -17.96 -0.39 -2.68
C ASP A 41 -18.06 0.44 -1.39
N GLU A 42 -19.04 0.14 -0.53
CA GLU A 42 -19.20 0.80 0.76
C GLU A 42 -18.11 0.40 1.76
N VAL A 43 -17.53 -0.79 1.62
CA VAL A 43 -16.38 -1.22 2.42
C VAL A 43 -15.09 -0.57 1.91
N ILE A 44 -14.88 -0.59 0.60
CA ILE A 44 -13.60 -0.23 -0.02
C ILE A 44 -13.27 1.26 0.13
N VAL A 45 -14.24 2.14 0.20
CA VAL A 45 -14.00 3.59 0.44
C VAL A 45 -13.28 3.88 1.77
N HIS A 46 -13.26 2.92 2.69
CA HIS A 46 -12.58 3.04 3.98
C HIS A 46 -11.18 2.40 4.02
N VAL A 47 -10.73 1.79 2.91
CA VAL A 47 -9.40 1.16 2.81
C VAL A 47 -8.31 2.22 2.61
N GLY A 48 -7.07 1.91 2.99
CA GLY A 48 -5.89 2.77 2.83
C GLY A 48 -5.50 3.57 4.08
N ARG A 49 -6.43 3.74 5.05
CA ARG A 49 -6.18 4.48 6.31
C ARG A 49 -5.91 3.58 7.52
N GLY A 50 -5.65 2.30 7.27
CA GLY A 50 -5.39 1.28 8.28
C GLY A 50 -6.65 0.58 8.80
N ALA A 51 -6.44 -0.57 9.44
CA ALA A 51 -7.53 -1.45 9.83
C ALA A 51 -8.46 -0.85 10.89
N ARG A 52 -7.92 0.00 11.79
CA ARG A 52 -8.78 0.69 12.78
C ARG A 52 -9.83 1.55 12.09
N TYR A 53 -9.40 2.39 11.14
CA TYR A 53 -10.31 3.25 10.39
C TYR A 53 -11.35 2.44 9.61
N LEU A 54 -10.92 1.36 8.96
CA LEU A 54 -11.83 0.46 8.26
C LEU A 54 -12.91 -0.10 9.19
N LEU A 55 -12.53 -0.65 10.34
CA LEU A 55 -13.48 -1.26 11.28
C LEU A 55 -14.42 -0.24 11.90
N GLU A 56 -13.92 0.94 12.31
CA GLU A 56 -14.72 2.01 12.91
C GLU A 56 -15.79 2.56 11.95
N HIS A 57 -15.59 2.46 10.63
CA HIS A 57 -16.51 2.98 9.63
C HIS A 57 -17.37 1.90 8.97
N ALA A 58 -16.80 0.73 8.70
CA ALA A 58 -17.55 -0.36 8.08
C ALA A 58 -18.35 -1.20 9.08
N ILE A 59 -18.16 -0.98 10.40
CA ILE A 59 -18.88 -1.68 11.48
C ILE A 59 -19.34 -0.65 12.54
N ALA A 60 -19.87 0.48 12.07
CA ALA A 60 -20.26 1.61 12.94
C ALA A 60 -21.54 1.36 13.76
N GLU A 61 -22.33 0.32 13.44
CA GLU A 61 -23.63 0.08 14.05
C GLU A 61 -23.55 -0.72 15.37
N THR A 62 -22.38 -0.87 15.95
CA THR A 62 -22.18 -1.60 17.21
C THR A 62 -21.41 -0.76 18.23
N ASP A 63 -21.79 -0.88 19.50
CA ASP A 63 -21.07 -0.28 20.64
C ASP A 63 -19.92 -1.16 21.15
N ARG A 64 -19.53 -2.21 20.44
CA ARG A 64 -18.45 -3.10 20.89
C ARG A 64 -17.11 -2.37 20.86
N PRO A 65 -16.25 -2.61 21.89
CA PRO A 65 -14.90 -2.06 21.91
C PRO A 65 -14.10 -2.50 20.68
N TYR A 66 -13.21 -1.62 20.20
CA TYR A 66 -12.35 -1.89 19.04
C TYR A 66 -11.59 -3.22 19.17
N ASP A 67 -11.07 -3.55 20.34
CA ASP A 67 -10.28 -4.78 20.54
C ASP A 67 -11.11 -6.07 20.33
N ASP A 68 -12.42 -6.03 20.58
CA ASP A 68 -13.32 -7.15 20.29
C ASP A 68 -13.59 -7.24 18.78
N LEU A 69 -13.86 -6.11 18.12
CA LEU A 69 -14.02 -6.04 16.66
C LEU A 69 -12.74 -6.51 15.97
N TRP A 70 -11.61 -6.04 16.42
CA TRP A 70 -10.30 -6.43 15.89
C TRP A 70 -10.08 -7.95 16.01
N ARG A 71 -10.38 -8.55 17.14
CA ARG A 71 -10.22 -10.01 17.36
C ARG A 71 -11.06 -10.83 16.40
N ILE A 72 -12.31 -10.44 16.17
CA ILE A 72 -13.19 -11.12 15.21
C ILE A 72 -12.64 -10.94 13.78
N PHE A 73 -12.35 -9.70 13.42
CA PHE A 73 -11.85 -9.36 12.08
C PHE A 73 -10.55 -10.11 11.74
N ILE A 74 -9.54 -10.11 12.62
CA ILE A 74 -8.26 -10.79 12.32
C ILE A 74 -8.43 -12.30 12.19
N GLY A 75 -9.39 -12.91 12.88
CA GLY A 75 -9.71 -14.32 12.71
C GLY A 75 -10.11 -14.61 11.27
N HIS A 76 -11.12 -13.92 10.76
CA HIS A 76 -11.55 -14.05 9.37
C HIS A 76 -10.48 -13.62 8.37
N TYR A 77 -9.77 -12.51 8.67
CA TYR A 77 -8.78 -11.98 7.74
C TYR A 77 -7.58 -12.90 7.57
N ALA A 78 -7.11 -13.53 8.66
CA ALA A 78 -6.01 -14.49 8.58
C ALA A 78 -6.38 -15.74 7.74
N GLU A 79 -7.65 -16.14 7.76
CA GLU A 79 -8.14 -17.28 6.98
C GLU A 79 -8.40 -16.93 5.51
N HIS A 80 -8.98 -15.75 5.24
CA HIS A 80 -9.53 -15.42 3.94
C HIS A 80 -8.80 -14.32 3.15
N CYS A 81 -7.74 -13.70 3.70
CA CYS A 81 -7.09 -12.52 3.08
C CYS A 81 -6.39 -12.80 1.74
N CYS A 82 -6.30 -14.04 1.33
CA CYS A 82 -5.58 -14.47 0.13
C CYS A 82 -6.40 -15.38 -0.78
N GLU A 83 -7.74 -15.39 -0.68
CA GLU A 83 -8.57 -16.28 -1.49
C GLU A 83 -8.75 -15.81 -2.93
N LYS A 84 -9.06 -14.55 -3.11
CA LYS A 84 -9.43 -13.95 -4.39
C LYS A 84 -8.46 -12.87 -4.87
N LEU A 85 -7.55 -12.41 -4.00
CA LEU A 85 -6.60 -11.38 -4.38
C LEU A 85 -5.70 -11.86 -5.52
N ALA A 86 -5.44 -10.95 -6.44
CA ALA A 86 -4.52 -11.16 -7.55
C ALA A 86 -3.59 -9.95 -7.69
N PRO A 87 -2.33 -10.15 -8.12
CA PRO A 87 -1.49 -9.02 -8.51
C PRO A 87 -2.11 -8.31 -9.71
N TYR A 88 -1.97 -6.98 -9.77
CA TYR A 88 -2.33 -6.26 -10.99
C TYR A 88 -1.49 -6.73 -12.17
N PRO A 89 -2.01 -6.61 -13.42
CA PRO A 89 -1.27 -7.02 -14.62
C PRO A 89 0.11 -6.35 -14.70
N GLY A 90 1.15 -7.13 -14.91
CA GLY A 90 2.53 -6.67 -15.06
C GLY A 90 3.28 -6.42 -13.75
N VAL A 91 2.68 -6.61 -12.58
CA VAL A 91 3.34 -6.35 -11.28
C VAL A 91 4.55 -7.24 -11.08
N LEU A 92 4.40 -8.56 -11.22
CA LEU A 92 5.49 -9.50 -10.91
C LEU A 92 6.68 -9.30 -11.84
N GLU A 93 6.41 -9.16 -13.14
CA GLU A 93 7.41 -8.94 -14.18
C GLU A 93 8.14 -7.61 -14.00
N THR A 94 7.41 -6.54 -13.65
CA THR A 94 7.99 -5.22 -13.44
C THR A 94 8.86 -5.19 -12.18
N LEU A 95 8.43 -5.83 -11.08
CA LEU A 95 9.24 -5.93 -9.87
C LEU A 95 10.56 -6.67 -10.12
N ASP A 96 10.52 -7.79 -10.84
CA ASP A 96 11.73 -8.52 -11.23
C ASP A 96 12.66 -7.68 -12.11
N ALA A 97 12.11 -6.97 -13.10
CA ALA A 97 12.88 -6.09 -13.97
C ALA A 97 13.52 -4.93 -13.22
N LEU A 98 12.80 -4.28 -12.30
CA LEU A 98 13.34 -3.20 -11.47
C LEU A 98 14.47 -3.69 -10.56
N ALA A 99 14.30 -4.86 -9.91
CA ALA A 99 15.33 -5.47 -9.08
C ALA A 99 16.58 -5.79 -9.92
N ALA A 100 16.41 -6.40 -11.09
CA ALA A 100 17.50 -6.69 -12.03
C ALA A 100 18.21 -5.43 -12.54
N ALA A 101 17.47 -4.32 -12.70
CA ALA A 101 18.03 -3.02 -13.08
C ALA A 101 18.78 -2.30 -11.95
N GLY A 102 18.82 -2.87 -10.73
CA GLY A 102 19.57 -2.36 -9.58
C GLY A 102 18.80 -1.37 -8.71
N TRP A 103 17.46 -1.32 -8.81
CA TRP A 103 16.63 -0.61 -7.85
C TRP A 103 16.56 -1.37 -6.53
N ARG A 104 16.52 -0.64 -5.43
CA ARG A 104 16.19 -1.17 -4.11
C ARG A 104 14.67 -1.09 -3.92
N LEU A 105 14.04 -2.21 -3.56
CA LEU A 105 12.59 -2.30 -3.47
C LEU A 105 12.16 -2.56 -2.03
N GLY A 106 11.10 -1.86 -1.59
CA GLY A 106 10.50 -2.03 -0.27
C GLY A 106 8.98 -1.93 -0.31
N VAL A 107 8.31 -2.43 0.71
CA VAL A 107 6.86 -2.29 0.92
C VAL A 107 6.61 -1.34 2.07
N ASN A 108 5.80 -0.31 1.83
CA ASN A 108 5.36 0.67 2.82
C ASN A 108 3.84 0.79 2.79
N THR A 109 3.15 0.08 3.68
CA THR A 109 1.70 -0.07 3.64
C THR A 109 1.03 0.13 5.00
N ASN A 110 -0.21 0.63 5.00
CA ASN A 110 -1.05 0.72 6.20
C ASN A 110 -1.79 -0.59 6.53
N LYS A 111 -1.65 -1.60 5.65
CA LYS A 111 -2.20 -2.95 5.86
C LYS A 111 -1.55 -3.64 7.06
N PRO A 112 -2.31 -4.40 7.88
CA PRO A 112 -1.75 -5.14 9.00
C PRO A 112 -0.62 -6.09 8.60
N ASN A 113 0.48 -6.11 9.37
CA ASN A 113 1.71 -6.82 9.06
C ASN A 113 1.53 -8.33 8.88
N PHE A 114 0.63 -8.97 9.62
CA PHE A 114 0.37 -10.40 9.47
C PHE A 114 -0.20 -10.74 8.07
N ALA A 115 -1.13 -9.90 7.57
CA ALA A 115 -1.71 -10.08 6.25
C ALA A 115 -0.68 -9.81 5.14
N VAL A 116 0.18 -8.78 5.31
CA VAL A 116 1.29 -8.52 4.38
C VAL A 116 2.20 -9.73 4.26
N LYS A 117 2.59 -10.35 5.37
CA LYS A 117 3.43 -11.56 5.38
C LYS A 117 2.79 -12.72 4.60
N LEU A 118 1.50 -12.97 4.84
CA LEU A 118 0.78 -14.03 4.12
C LEU A 118 0.75 -13.79 2.60
N ILE A 119 0.48 -12.54 2.20
CA ILE A 119 0.44 -12.16 0.79
C ILE A 119 1.80 -12.29 0.14
N LEU A 120 2.86 -11.73 0.74
CA LEU A 120 4.20 -11.79 0.17
C LEU A 120 4.71 -13.23 0.05
N ALA A 121 4.43 -14.08 1.05
CA ALA A 121 4.78 -15.50 1.02
C ALA A 121 4.03 -16.24 -0.11
N LYS A 122 2.72 -16.01 -0.25
CA LYS A 122 1.90 -16.63 -1.31
C LYS A 122 2.46 -16.39 -2.71
N PHE A 123 2.99 -15.19 -2.97
CA PHE A 123 3.51 -14.80 -4.30
C PHE A 123 5.03 -14.86 -4.40
N GLY A 124 5.74 -15.36 -3.38
CA GLY A 124 7.21 -15.49 -3.38
C GLY A 124 7.94 -14.14 -3.44
N LEU A 125 7.31 -13.06 -2.97
CA LEU A 125 7.86 -11.70 -3.04
C LEU A 125 8.82 -11.37 -1.90
N GLU A 126 8.95 -12.25 -0.89
CA GLU A 126 9.94 -12.13 0.18
C GLU A 126 11.38 -12.06 -0.37
N ARG A 127 11.64 -12.74 -1.49
CA ARG A 127 12.94 -12.68 -2.19
C ARG A 127 13.29 -11.30 -2.74
N ILE A 128 12.26 -10.49 -3.08
CA ILE A 128 12.43 -9.15 -3.65
C ILE A 128 12.55 -8.10 -2.56
N PHE A 129 11.63 -8.10 -1.59
CA PHE A 129 11.53 -7.06 -0.58
C PHE A 129 12.40 -7.34 0.66
N GLY A 130 12.70 -8.61 0.96
CA GLY A 130 13.51 -9.00 2.11
C GLY A 130 12.99 -8.40 3.41
N ALA A 131 13.86 -7.72 4.15
CA ALA A 131 13.51 -7.04 5.40
C ALA A 131 12.83 -5.67 5.20
N ALA A 132 12.85 -5.12 3.97
CA ALA A 132 12.37 -3.77 3.68
C ALA A 132 10.83 -3.74 3.52
N VAL A 133 10.14 -4.21 4.54
CA VAL A 133 8.69 -4.23 4.63
C VAL A 133 8.27 -3.52 5.91
N VAL A 134 7.51 -2.43 5.78
CA VAL A 134 6.88 -1.71 6.89
C VAL A 134 5.38 -1.74 6.70
N ALA A 135 4.68 -2.20 7.72
CA ALA A 135 3.25 -2.44 7.68
C ALA A 135 2.55 -1.95 8.96
N GLY A 136 1.25 -1.87 8.91
CA GLY A 136 0.44 -1.52 10.08
C GLY A 136 0.68 -2.50 11.23
N GLY A 137 0.98 -1.96 12.42
CA GLY A 137 1.32 -2.73 13.61
C GLY A 137 2.82 -2.89 13.87
N ASP A 138 3.70 -2.36 13.01
CA ASP A 138 5.17 -2.40 13.20
C ASP A 138 5.69 -1.35 14.22
N GLY A 139 4.81 -0.66 14.92
CA GLY A 139 5.20 0.36 15.92
C GLY A 139 5.64 1.69 15.31
N VAL A 140 5.36 1.90 14.02
CA VAL A 140 5.67 3.12 13.27
C VAL A 140 4.36 3.81 12.91
N PRO A 141 4.28 5.15 12.91
CA PRO A 141 3.11 5.89 12.41
C PRO A 141 2.75 5.47 10.98
N LEU A 142 1.44 5.39 10.72
CA LEU A 142 0.90 5.03 9.40
C LEU A 142 1.07 6.19 8.40
N LYS A 143 1.07 5.88 7.10
CA LYS A 143 0.92 6.90 6.05
C LYS A 143 -0.35 7.72 6.31
N PRO A 144 -0.31 9.05 6.16
CA PRO A 144 0.66 9.86 5.42
C PRO A 144 1.91 10.30 6.20
N ASP A 145 2.11 9.83 7.44
CA ASP A 145 3.33 10.17 8.18
C ASP A 145 4.57 9.58 7.47
N PRO A 146 5.65 10.39 7.25
CA PRO A 146 6.84 9.91 6.57
C PRO A 146 7.71 8.95 7.39
N ALA A 147 7.37 8.69 8.66
CA ALA A 147 8.15 7.77 9.51
C ALA A 147 8.14 6.35 8.94
N SER A 148 7.03 5.90 8.37
CA SER A 148 6.92 4.56 7.79
C SER A 148 7.87 4.34 6.61
N ILE A 149 7.95 5.27 5.66
CA ILE A 149 8.87 5.15 4.52
C ILE A 149 10.34 5.30 4.95
N ARG A 150 10.62 6.15 5.97
CA ARG A 150 11.97 6.27 6.55
C ARG A 150 12.42 4.99 7.24
N GLU A 151 11.54 4.34 7.98
CA GLU A 151 11.82 3.02 8.58
C GLU A 151 12.03 1.96 7.50
N CYS A 152 11.21 1.96 6.43
CA CYS A 152 11.40 1.06 5.31
C CYS A 152 12.79 1.25 4.65
N ALA A 153 13.21 2.50 4.47
CA ALA A 153 14.54 2.86 3.97
C ALA A 153 15.66 2.40 4.93
N ALA A 154 15.47 2.52 6.23
CA ALA A 154 16.42 2.02 7.22
C ALA A 154 16.59 0.49 7.10
N ARG A 155 15.51 -0.25 6.89
CA ARG A 155 15.52 -1.71 6.65
C ARG A 155 16.19 -2.11 5.33
N LEU A 156 16.35 -1.18 4.38
CA LEU A 156 17.18 -1.36 3.16
C LEU A 156 18.69 -1.20 3.41
N GLY A 157 19.15 -1.48 4.62
CA GLY A 157 20.58 -1.36 4.99
C GLY A 157 20.99 0.09 5.27
N GLY A 158 20.09 0.88 5.85
CA GLY A 158 20.35 2.28 6.18
C GLY A 158 20.29 3.20 4.96
N TRP A 159 19.41 2.92 3.99
CA TRP A 159 19.23 3.76 2.80
C TRP A 159 18.84 5.19 3.19
N ARG A 160 19.50 6.17 2.60
CA ARG A 160 19.17 7.59 2.79
C ARG A 160 18.25 8.05 1.69
N LEU A 161 17.01 8.43 2.04
CA LEU A 161 16.02 8.93 1.10
C LEU A 161 16.51 10.20 0.37
N SER A 162 16.15 10.32 -0.89
CA SER A 162 16.50 11.42 -1.78
C SER A 162 15.43 11.64 -2.85
N ALA A 163 15.53 12.72 -3.61
CA ALA A 163 14.67 13.00 -4.75
C ALA A 163 14.81 12.01 -5.95
N ARG A 164 15.64 10.96 -5.82
CA ARG A 164 15.70 9.85 -6.78
C ARG A 164 14.81 8.69 -6.40
N ASP A 165 14.32 8.68 -5.16
CA ASP A 165 13.52 7.59 -4.63
C ASP A 165 12.04 7.84 -4.89
N TRP A 166 11.25 6.77 -4.84
CA TRP A 166 9.84 6.80 -5.20
C TRP A 166 8.97 6.12 -4.16
N MET A 167 7.80 6.70 -3.92
CA MET A 167 6.65 6.02 -3.30
C MET A 167 5.61 5.78 -4.38
N VAL A 168 5.20 4.54 -4.57
CA VAL A 168 4.19 4.10 -5.53
C VAL A 168 2.95 3.68 -4.76
N GLY A 169 1.82 4.26 -5.07
CA GLY A 169 0.56 3.99 -4.37
C GLY A 169 -0.64 4.51 -5.12
N ASP A 170 -1.83 4.10 -4.70
CA ASP A 170 -3.11 4.48 -5.32
C ASP A 170 -3.92 5.48 -4.48
N SER A 171 -3.36 5.98 -3.36
CA SER A 171 -4.09 6.86 -2.47
C SER A 171 -3.36 8.17 -2.14
N TRP A 172 -4.12 9.17 -1.70
CA TRP A 172 -3.57 10.42 -1.22
C TRP A 172 -2.60 10.22 -0.03
N THR A 173 -2.78 9.17 0.77
CA THR A 173 -1.89 8.87 1.91
C THR A 173 -0.48 8.52 1.44
N ASP A 174 -0.35 7.85 0.29
CA ASP A 174 0.92 7.51 -0.33
C ASP A 174 1.62 8.75 -0.84
N MET A 175 0.88 9.57 -1.56
CA MET A 175 1.40 10.78 -2.19
C MET A 175 1.82 11.83 -1.15
N ARG A 176 1.03 12.02 -0.09
CA ARG A 176 1.42 12.89 1.03
C ARG A 176 2.60 12.33 1.82
N CYS A 177 2.70 11.01 1.98
CA CYS A 177 3.87 10.37 2.58
C CYS A 177 5.13 10.62 1.73
N ALA A 178 5.03 10.52 0.40
CA ALA A 178 6.12 10.82 -0.53
C ALA A 178 6.57 12.28 -0.39
N GLU A 179 5.64 13.23 -0.44
CA GLU A 179 5.89 14.67 -0.29
C GLU A 179 6.62 14.96 1.04
N ALA A 180 6.10 14.46 2.15
CA ALA A 180 6.66 14.68 3.49
C ALA A 180 8.03 14.01 3.70
N ALA A 181 8.33 12.96 2.93
CA ALA A 181 9.63 12.28 2.94
C ALA A 181 10.65 12.90 1.99
N GLY A 182 10.24 13.77 1.07
CA GLY A 182 11.09 14.37 0.05
C GLY A 182 11.47 13.41 -1.08
N VAL A 183 10.57 12.46 -1.41
CA VAL A 183 10.72 11.50 -2.50
C VAL A 183 9.64 11.74 -3.56
N ASN A 184 9.80 11.16 -4.75
CA ASN A 184 8.79 11.27 -5.80
C ASN A 184 7.56 10.38 -5.46
N GLY A 185 6.37 10.86 -5.81
CA GLY A 185 5.12 10.09 -5.72
C GLY A 185 4.67 9.62 -7.11
N ALA A 186 4.43 8.32 -7.29
CA ALA A 186 3.80 7.77 -8.48
C ALA A 186 2.39 7.24 -8.13
N PHE A 187 1.37 7.88 -8.68
CA PHE A 187 -0.02 7.55 -8.40
C PHE A 187 -0.54 6.50 -9.38
N CYS A 188 -1.06 5.39 -8.86
CA CYS A 188 -1.66 4.29 -9.63
C CYS A 188 -3.14 4.58 -9.93
N GLU A 189 -3.47 5.00 -11.15
CA GLU A 189 -4.85 5.32 -11.57
C GLU A 189 -5.73 4.06 -11.71
N PHE A 190 -5.13 2.90 -11.84
CA PHE A 190 -5.80 1.59 -11.93
C PHE A 190 -6.21 1.02 -10.57
N GLY A 191 -5.74 1.61 -9.46
CA GLY A 191 -6.10 1.23 -8.11
C GLY A 191 -7.55 1.60 -7.75
N PHE A 192 -7.89 1.44 -6.49
CA PHE A 192 -9.22 1.77 -5.98
C PHE A 192 -9.22 2.91 -4.94
N GLY A 193 -8.04 3.41 -4.59
CA GLY A 193 -7.89 4.59 -3.74
C GLY A 193 -8.17 5.88 -4.47
N ARG A 194 -7.94 7.01 -3.82
CA ARG A 194 -8.20 8.34 -4.35
C ARG A 194 -6.97 9.23 -4.18
N LEU A 195 -6.68 10.03 -5.20
CA LEU A 195 -5.59 11.02 -5.14
C LEU A 195 -5.98 12.25 -4.31
N ASP A 196 -7.26 12.61 -4.36
CA ASP A 196 -7.80 13.87 -3.83
C ASP A 196 -6.94 15.06 -4.30
N ASP A 197 -6.48 15.93 -3.40
CA ASP A 197 -5.64 17.10 -3.68
C ASP A 197 -4.12 16.85 -3.46
N ALA A 198 -3.72 15.59 -3.30
CA ALA A 198 -2.32 15.26 -3.03
C ALA A 198 -1.45 15.42 -4.29
N PRO A 199 -0.23 16.00 -4.18
CA PRO A 199 0.66 16.15 -5.31
C PRO A 199 1.27 14.80 -5.71
N CYS A 200 1.45 14.57 -7.01
CA CYS A 200 2.19 13.41 -7.50
C CYS A 200 3.17 13.81 -8.60
N SER A 201 4.28 13.08 -8.71
CA SER A 201 5.32 13.30 -9.72
C SER A 201 5.00 12.58 -11.04
N ALA A 202 4.26 11.48 -10.96
CA ALA A 202 3.82 10.70 -12.11
C ALA A 202 2.44 10.08 -11.86
N ARG A 203 1.72 9.79 -12.95
CA ARG A 203 0.48 9.02 -12.97
C ARG A 203 0.69 7.77 -13.81
N LEU A 204 0.27 6.62 -13.31
CA LEU A 204 0.44 5.33 -13.94
C LEU A 204 -0.94 4.80 -14.34
N ALA A 205 -1.18 4.67 -15.65
CA ALA A 205 -2.40 4.07 -16.17
C ALA A 205 -2.39 2.52 -16.02
N CYS A 206 -1.19 1.93 -16.01
CA CYS A 206 -0.96 0.54 -15.65
C CYS A 206 0.37 0.39 -14.90
N PHE A 207 0.59 -0.73 -14.22
CA PHE A 207 1.80 -0.94 -13.44
C PHE A 207 3.08 -0.96 -14.29
N GLY A 208 2.97 -1.41 -15.56
CA GLY A 208 4.08 -1.43 -16.50
C GLY A 208 4.67 -0.05 -16.83
N ASP A 209 3.89 1.04 -16.68
CA ASP A 209 4.35 2.40 -16.95
C ASP A 209 5.43 2.85 -15.95
N LEU A 210 5.53 2.19 -14.80
CA LEU A 210 6.47 2.55 -13.74
C LEU A 210 7.91 2.54 -14.21
N ALA A 211 8.32 1.55 -15.00
CA ALA A 211 9.69 1.43 -15.47
C ALA A 211 10.14 2.67 -16.30
N ALA A 212 9.25 3.19 -17.13
CA ALA A 212 9.49 4.43 -17.87
C ALA A 212 9.51 5.65 -16.95
N ALA A 213 8.54 5.77 -16.04
CA ALA A 213 8.43 6.90 -15.11
C ALA A 213 9.69 7.07 -14.23
N VAL A 214 10.22 5.97 -13.67
CA VAL A 214 11.43 6.03 -12.82
C VAL A 214 12.72 6.10 -13.63
N GLY A 215 12.71 5.67 -14.90
CA GLY A 215 13.88 5.65 -15.79
C GLY A 215 14.19 7.02 -16.40
N GLU A 216 13.18 7.85 -16.65
CA GLU A 216 13.34 9.12 -17.36
C GLU A 216 13.87 10.27 -16.50
N GLY A 217 13.88 10.17 -15.17
CA GLY A 217 14.47 11.17 -14.26
C GLY A 217 14.00 12.62 -14.49
N LYS A 218 12.84 12.82 -15.10
CA LYS A 218 12.29 14.15 -15.36
C LYS A 218 11.57 14.66 -14.13
N VAL A 219 12.25 15.48 -13.37
CA VAL A 219 11.61 16.47 -12.50
C VAL A 219 10.80 17.41 -13.42
N ASN A 220 9.51 17.13 -13.57
CA ASN A 220 8.61 18.14 -14.12
C ASN A 220 8.50 19.25 -13.06
N GLN A 221 9.27 20.31 -13.26
CA GLN A 221 8.99 21.60 -12.64
C GLN A 221 7.57 21.99 -13.09
N VAL A 222 6.65 22.03 -12.15
CA VAL A 222 5.36 22.70 -12.36
C VAL A 222 5.71 24.16 -12.54
N GLU A 223 5.74 24.64 -13.78
CA GLU A 223 5.80 26.06 -14.08
C GLU A 223 4.56 26.70 -13.45
N GLY A 224 4.83 27.57 -12.46
CA GLY A 224 3.80 28.38 -11.85
C GLY A 224 3.16 29.26 -12.89
N ALA A 225 1.86 29.10 -13.11
CA ALA A 225 1.06 30.08 -13.80
C ALA A 225 1.03 31.37 -12.97
N GLN A 226 1.56 32.43 -13.55
CA GLN A 226 1.40 33.82 -13.12
C GLN A 226 -0.06 34.27 -13.35
#